data_2a682fcd7d8e49a536b2a230b7ab28ac
#
_entry.id   2a682fcd7d8e49a536b2a230b7ab28ac
#
_cell.length_a   1.000
_cell.length_b   1.000
_cell.length_c   1.000
_cell.angle_alpha   90.00
_cell.angle_beta   90.00
_cell.angle_gamma   90.00
#
_symmetry.space_group_name_H-M   'P 1'
#
loop_
_entity.id
_entity.type
_entity.pdbx_description
1 polymer ?
#
loop_
_entity_poly.entity_id
_entity_poly.type
_entity_poly.pdbx_seq_one_letter_code
_entity_poly.pdbx_strand_id
1 'polypeptide(L)'
;MPRKSQLFVRQGLRFSKKQPAGPVISLTDETFQTVEGFGAAVTISSCYNLLKMKQEDRTAFLTEMFAPDNGAGSSLIRLAIGGSDFSWDYEHPSGGRFTWCDEPGMEHFAPHELDVKYVLPILKEIYAINPDVKIIGSPWTAPRWMKLDAGLKGPHNSWTGGRLNPACYRDYADYFVKWI
;
A
#
# COMPACT_ATOMS: atom_id res chain seq x y z
N MET A 1 -0.61 36.81 -0.88
CA MET A 1 -1.75 35.94 -1.17
C MET A 1 -1.22 34.51 -1.40
N PRO A 2 -1.65 33.51 -0.66
CA PRO A 2 -1.23 32.14 -0.95
C PRO A 2 -1.79 31.74 -2.33
N ARG A 3 -0.92 31.24 -3.22
CA ARG A 3 -1.36 30.66 -4.49
C ARG A 3 -2.24 29.46 -4.15
N LYS A 4 -3.52 29.50 -4.50
CA LYS A 4 -4.38 28.32 -4.42
C LYS A 4 -3.73 27.24 -5.28
N SER A 5 -3.38 26.11 -4.66
CA SER A 5 -2.87 24.95 -5.37
C SER A 5 -3.87 24.56 -6.46
N GLN A 6 -3.44 24.55 -7.72
CA GLN A 6 -4.27 24.14 -8.86
C GLN A 6 -4.30 22.61 -9.05
N LEU A 7 -3.74 21.86 -8.10
CA LEU A 7 -3.60 20.40 -8.17
C LEU A 7 -4.94 19.62 -8.22
N PHE A 8 -6.06 20.27 -7.92
CA PHE A 8 -7.39 19.64 -7.87
C PHE A 8 -8.47 20.45 -8.59
N VAL A 9 -8.13 21.08 -9.73
CA VAL A 9 -9.15 21.74 -10.55
C VAL A 9 -9.97 20.66 -11.25
N ARG A 10 -11.17 20.39 -10.74
CA ARG A 10 -12.16 19.57 -11.44
C ARG A 10 -12.67 20.36 -12.64
N GLN A 11 -12.29 19.95 -13.84
CA GLN A 11 -12.91 20.43 -15.06
C GLN A 11 -14.13 19.52 -15.36
N GLY A 12 -15.32 20.14 -15.39
CA GLY A 12 -16.50 19.41 -15.80
C GLY A 12 -16.40 19.00 -17.27
N LEU A 13 -16.34 17.72 -17.54
CA LEU A 13 -16.43 17.18 -18.90
C LEU A 13 -17.86 17.32 -19.39
N ARG A 14 -18.01 17.80 -20.63
CA ARG A 14 -19.32 17.89 -21.31
C ARG A 14 -19.32 17.04 -22.54
N PHE A 15 -20.31 16.18 -22.65
CA PHE A 15 -20.56 15.46 -23.89
C PHE A 15 -21.00 16.41 -24.99
N SER A 16 -20.49 16.24 -26.18
CA SER A 16 -20.82 17.06 -27.35
C SER A 16 -21.00 16.17 -28.58
N LYS A 17 -21.97 16.53 -29.44
CA LYS A 17 -22.17 15.88 -30.73
C LYS A 17 -21.27 16.47 -31.84
N LYS A 18 -20.44 17.48 -31.51
CA LYS A 18 -19.50 18.05 -32.47
C LYS A 18 -18.37 17.08 -32.77
N GLN A 19 -18.01 16.98 -34.04
CA GLN A 19 -16.83 16.24 -34.47
C GLN A 19 -15.57 16.83 -33.81
N PRO A 20 -14.71 16.00 -33.21
CA PRO A 20 -13.48 16.45 -32.61
C PRO A 20 -12.51 16.99 -33.67
N ALA A 21 -11.80 18.07 -33.36
CA ALA A 21 -10.81 18.69 -34.24
C ALA A 21 -9.40 18.12 -34.09
N GLY A 22 -9.19 17.05 -33.31
CA GLY A 22 -7.88 16.46 -32.98
C GLY A 22 -7.91 14.93 -32.96
N PRO A 23 -6.87 14.31 -32.38
CA PRO A 23 -6.83 12.85 -32.24
C PRO A 23 -8.05 12.32 -31.50
N VAL A 24 -8.61 11.21 -31.99
CA VAL A 24 -9.80 10.58 -31.44
C VAL A 24 -9.43 9.21 -30.87
N ILE A 25 -9.91 8.94 -29.66
CA ILE A 25 -9.89 7.60 -29.07
C ILE A 25 -11.27 7.00 -29.33
N SER A 26 -11.33 5.89 -30.05
CA SER A 26 -12.56 5.16 -30.31
C SER A 26 -12.58 3.86 -29.53
N LEU A 27 -13.71 3.53 -28.93
CA LEU A 27 -13.93 2.20 -28.38
C LEU A 27 -14.23 1.24 -29.53
N THR A 28 -13.63 0.06 -29.48
CA THR A 28 -13.88 -1.05 -30.41
C THR A 28 -14.57 -2.19 -29.67
N ASP A 29 -15.10 -3.15 -30.42
CA ASP A 29 -15.68 -4.37 -29.85
C ASP A 29 -14.62 -5.41 -29.48
N GLU A 30 -13.33 -5.09 -29.70
CA GLU A 30 -12.23 -5.95 -29.33
C GLU A 30 -12.07 -5.99 -27.82
N THR A 31 -12.05 -7.19 -27.24
CA THR A 31 -11.92 -7.43 -25.81
C THR A 31 -10.62 -8.15 -25.50
N PHE A 32 -10.02 -7.80 -24.38
CA PHE A 32 -8.76 -8.39 -23.89
C PHE A 32 -9.00 -9.12 -22.57
N GLN A 33 -8.03 -9.10 -21.67
CA GLN A 33 -8.14 -9.71 -20.35
C GLN A 33 -9.15 -8.96 -19.46
N THR A 34 -9.74 -9.69 -18.53
CA THR A 34 -10.55 -9.09 -17.46
C THR A 34 -9.66 -8.33 -16.48
N VAL A 35 -10.06 -7.11 -16.14
CA VAL A 35 -9.41 -6.30 -15.09
C VAL A 35 -10.16 -6.51 -13.79
N GLU A 36 -9.47 -7.03 -12.77
CA GLU A 36 -10.05 -7.36 -11.46
C GLU A 36 -10.41 -6.12 -10.62
N GLY A 37 -9.83 -4.97 -10.94
CA GLY A 37 -10.12 -3.72 -10.25
C GLY A 37 -8.99 -2.71 -10.32
N PHE A 38 -9.20 -1.59 -9.67
CA PHE A 38 -8.26 -0.48 -9.57
C PHE A 38 -8.07 -0.07 -8.12
N GLY A 39 -6.91 0.51 -7.82
CA GLY A 39 -6.64 1.01 -6.48
C GLY A 39 -5.25 1.60 -6.33
N ALA A 40 -4.84 1.78 -5.09
CA ALA A 40 -3.56 2.38 -4.76
C ALA A 40 -2.94 1.71 -3.52
N ALA A 41 -1.68 2.06 -3.24
CA ALA A 41 -1.03 1.63 -2.01
C ALA A 41 -1.60 2.39 -0.81
N VAL A 42 -1.91 1.64 0.25
CA VAL A 42 -2.21 2.18 1.58
C VAL A 42 -0.96 2.00 2.43
N THR A 43 -0.25 3.09 2.67
CA THR A 43 1.05 3.08 3.35
C THR A 43 0.93 3.60 4.78
N ILE A 44 1.92 3.29 5.63
CA ILE A 44 1.95 3.82 7.00
C ILE A 44 1.90 5.35 7.02
N SER A 45 2.68 6.02 6.14
CA SER A 45 2.67 7.49 6.06
C SER A 45 1.32 8.05 5.62
N SER A 46 0.62 7.36 4.71
CA SER A 46 -0.74 7.74 4.31
C SER A 46 -1.71 7.58 5.46
N CYS A 47 -1.65 6.44 6.17
CA CYS A 47 -2.50 6.15 7.32
C CYS A 47 -2.25 7.15 8.48
N TYR A 48 -0.99 7.48 8.74
CA TYR A 48 -0.62 8.50 9.71
C TYR A 48 -1.28 9.84 9.41
N ASN A 49 -1.21 10.30 8.15
CA ASN A 49 -1.83 11.55 7.75
C ASN A 49 -3.37 11.48 7.82
N LEU A 50 -3.98 10.38 7.40
CA LEU A 50 -5.42 10.17 7.52
C LEU A 50 -5.88 10.21 8.96
N LEU A 51 -5.16 9.59 9.89
CA LEU A 51 -5.50 9.60 11.31
C LEU A 51 -5.34 10.98 11.97
N LYS A 52 -4.55 11.89 11.37
CA LYS A 52 -4.46 13.30 11.79
C LYS A 52 -5.59 14.18 11.29
N MET A 53 -6.36 13.73 10.31
CA MET A 53 -7.55 14.44 9.85
C MET A 53 -8.66 14.38 10.92
N LYS A 54 -9.58 15.33 10.88
CA LYS A 54 -10.83 15.19 11.61
C LYS A 54 -11.58 13.95 11.13
N GLN A 55 -12.27 13.28 12.02
CA GLN A 55 -13.00 12.04 11.69
C GLN A 55 -13.93 12.22 10.50
N GLU A 56 -14.68 13.32 10.46
CA GLU A 56 -15.64 13.63 9.41
C GLU A 56 -14.97 13.76 8.04
N ASP A 57 -13.84 14.51 7.98
CA ASP A 57 -13.08 14.72 6.74
C ASP A 57 -12.45 13.42 6.25
N ARG A 58 -11.93 12.60 7.17
CA ARG A 58 -11.35 11.28 6.87
C ARG A 58 -12.41 10.33 6.34
N THR A 59 -13.57 10.25 7.01
CA THR A 59 -14.67 9.42 6.55
C THR A 59 -15.15 9.84 5.17
N ALA A 60 -15.31 11.14 4.92
CA ALA A 60 -15.70 11.66 3.61
C ALA A 60 -14.67 11.28 2.53
N PHE A 61 -13.37 11.43 2.81
CA PHE A 61 -12.30 11.07 1.90
C PHE A 61 -12.29 9.56 1.59
N LEU A 62 -12.37 8.71 2.62
CA LEU A 62 -12.39 7.27 2.45
C LEU A 62 -13.64 6.80 1.69
N THR A 63 -14.79 7.42 1.95
CA THR A 63 -16.02 7.15 1.20
C THR A 63 -15.86 7.54 -0.27
N GLU A 64 -15.30 8.72 -0.57
CA GLU A 64 -15.03 9.14 -1.96
C GLU A 64 -14.09 8.15 -2.69
N MET A 65 -13.13 7.56 -1.97
CA MET A 65 -12.16 6.63 -2.56
C MET A 65 -12.69 5.21 -2.75
N PHE A 66 -13.45 4.68 -1.78
CA PHE A 66 -13.74 3.26 -1.70
C PHE A 66 -15.21 2.88 -1.89
N ALA A 67 -16.16 3.82 -1.73
CA ALA A 67 -17.56 3.48 -1.92
C ALA A 67 -17.85 3.07 -3.38
N PRO A 68 -18.48 1.89 -3.61
CA PRO A 68 -18.65 1.36 -4.96
C PRO A 68 -19.66 2.17 -5.79
N ASP A 69 -20.72 2.70 -5.18
CA ASP A 69 -21.84 3.31 -5.91
C ASP A 69 -21.68 4.81 -6.12
N ASN A 70 -21.08 5.52 -5.16
CA ASN A 70 -21.04 6.98 -5.16
C ASN A 70 -19.63 7.55 -4.90
N GLY A 71 -18.59 6.70 -4.95
CA GLY A 71 -17.19 7.03 -4.87
C GLY A 71 -16.41 6.68 -6.13
N ALA A 72 -15.09 6.65 -6.02
CA ALA A 72 -14.19 6.16 -7.07
C ALA A 72 -14.23 4.64 -7.22
N GLY A 73 -14.81 3.92 -6.26
CA GLY A 73 -14.96 2.48 -6.29
C GLY A 73 -13.64 1.72 -6.28
N SER A 74 -12.62 2.23 -5.58
CA SER A 74 -11.35 1.50 -5.45
C SER A 74 -11.59 0.13 -4.82
N SER A 75 -11.29 -0.93 -5.56
CA SER A 75 -11.56 -2.33 -5.19
C SER A 75 -10.30 -3.11 -4.85
N LEU A 76 -9.13 -2.50 -5.05
CA LEU A 76 -7.83 -3.08 -4.74
C LEU A 76 -7.00 -2.12 -3.89
N ILE A 77 -6.32 -2.66 -2.89
CA ILE A 77 -5.28 -1.93 -2.16
C ILE A 77 -4.01 -2.76 -2.11
N ARG A 78 -2.86 -2.10 -2.17
CA ARG A 78 -1.57 -2.72 -1.92
C ARG A 78 -1.08 -2.34 -0.53
N LEU A 79 -0.74 -3.33 0.26
CA LEU A 79 -0.07 -3.17 1.55
C LEU A 79 1.39 -3.63 1.45
N ALA A 80 2.30 -2.88 2.04
CA ALA A 80 3.64 -3.38 2.27
C ALA A 80 3.61 -4.42 3.39
N ILE A 81 4.27 -5.56 3.20
CA ILE A 81 4.54 -6.52 4.27
C ILE A 81 5.81 -6.08 4.97
N GLY A 82 5.67 -5.48 6.14
CA GLY A 82 6.73 -4.76 6.82
C GLY A 82 6.87 -3.30 6.36
N GLY A 83 7.94 -2.66 6.78
CA GLY A 83 8.20 -1.27 6.40
C GLY A 83 8.54 -1.10 4.93
N SER A 84 8.36 0.10 4.43
CA SER A 84 8.71 0.53 3.06
C SER A 84 9.32 1.93 3.10
N ASP A 85 9.62 2.50 1.94
CA ASP A 85 10.08 3.90 1.81
C ASP A 85 8.98 4.93 2.20
N PHE A 86 7.72 4.48 2.26
CA PHE A 86 6.57 5.26 2.75
C PHE A 86 6.10 4.84 4.15
N SER A 87 7.00 4.30 4.97
CA SER A 87 6.71 3.90 6.36
C SER A 87 7.41 4.77 7.39
N TRP A 88 7.91 5.96 6.97
CA TRP A 88 8.66 6.82 7.85
C TRP A 88 7.79 7.37 8.99
N ASP A 89 8.21 7.09 10.22
CA ASP A 89 7.75 7.75 11.44
C ASP A 89 8.97 8.36 12.12
N TYR A 90 9.03 9.67 12.20
CA TYR A 90 10.15 10.40 12.80
C TYR A 90 10.29 10.16 14.30
N GLU A 91 9.23 9.77 14.95
CA GLU A 91 9.19 9.53 16.39
C GLU A 91 9.55 8.07 16.72
N HIS A 92 9.51 7.17 15.74
CA HIS A 92 9.76 5.76 15.96
C HIS A 92 11.25 5.40 15.74
N PRO A 93 11.88 4.64 16.67
CA PRO A 93 13.31 4.30 16.59
C PRO A 93 13.72 3.54 15.31
N SER A 94 12.82 2.75 14.72
CA SER A 94 13.08 2.04 13.46
C SER A 94 13.16 2.96 12.26
N GLY A 95 12.62 4.20 12.37
CA GLY A 95 12.46 5.09 11.22
C GLY A 95 11.70 4.43 10.07
N GLY A 96 10.74 3.55 10.37
CA GLY A 96 9.95 2.82 9.38
C GLY A 96 10.68 1.64 8.72
N ARG A 97 11.85 1.26 9.20
CA ARG A 97 12.65 0.14 8.68
C ARG A 97 12.51 -1.09 9.55
N PHE A 98 11.54 -1.92 9.25
CA PHE A 98 11.22 -3.12 10.03
C PHE A 98 10.63 -4.21 9.14
N THR A 99 10.68 -5.44 9.65
CA THR A 99 9.83 -6.55 9.19
C THR A 99 8.98 -7.03 10.36
N TRP A 100 8.08 -7.98 10.14
CA TRP A 100 7.31 -8.57 11.24
C TRP A 100 8.09 -9.69 11.95
N CYS A 101 9.38 -9.87 11.64
CA CYS A 101 10.25 -10.88 12.23
C CYS A 101 11.72 -10.44 12.12
N ASP A 102 12.10 -9.38 12.81
CA ASP A 102 13.48 -8.83 12.73
C ASP A 102 14.49 -9.60 13.54
N GLU A 103 14.04 -10.40 14.51
CA GLU A 103 14.89 -11.32 15.27
C GLU A 103 14.90 -12.72 14.59
N PRO A 104 16.05 -13.45 14.64
CA PRO A 104 16.11 -14.79 14.09
C PRO A 104 15.14 -15.77 14.76
N GLY A 105 14.37 -16.50 13.95
CA GLY A 105 13.39 -17.49 14.40
C GLY A 105 11.95 -17.02 14.19
N MET A 106 11.13 -17.91 13.61
CA MET A 106 9.72 -17.59 13.28
C MET A 106 8.80 -17.51 14.51
N GLU A 107 9.27 -17.85 15.68
CA GLU A 107 8.62 -17.61 16.97
C GLU A 107 8.55 -16.13 17.33
N HIS A 108 9.44 -15.30 16.76
CA HIS A 108 9.46 -13.84 16.94
C HIS A 108 8.58 -13.08 15.94
N PHE A 109 7.85 -13.80 15.09
CA PHE A 109 6.93 -13.17 14.14
C PHE A 109 5.75 -12.52 14.87
N ALA A 110 5.60 -11.21 14.69
CA ALA A 110 4.48 -10.45 15.23
C ALA A 110 4.17 -9.22 14.34
N PRO A 111 2.90 -8.77 14.28
CA PRO A 111 2.57 -7.50 13.67
C PRO A 111 3.36 -6.36 14.31
N HIS A 112 3.98 -5.53 13.48
CA HIS A 112 4.75 -4.40 13.97
C HIS A 112 3.83 -3.30 14.52
N GLU A 113 4.28 -2.63 15.58
CA GLU A 113 3.48 -1.61 16.27
C GLU A 113 3.02 -0.45 15.37
N LEU A 114 3.78 -0.07 14.35
CA LEU A 114 3.38 0.95 13.40
C LEU A 114 2.20 0.50 12.53
N ASP A 115 2.15 -0.78 12.14
CA ASP A 115 1.01 -1.33 11.41
C ASP A 115 -0.23 -1.39 12.31
N VAL A 116 -0.07 -1.82 13.56
CA VAL A 116 -1.14 -1.86 14.55
C VAL A 116 -1.68 -0.45 14.84
N LYS A 117 -0.78 0.52 14.97
CA LYS A 117 -1.12 1.90 15.33
C LYS A 117 -1.77 2.68 14.18
N TYR A 118 -1.31 2.47 12.94
CA TYR A 118 -1.71 3.31 11.81
C TYR A 118 -2.50 2.56 10.75
N VAL A 119 -2.04 1.40 10.30
CA VAL A 119 -2.63 0.72 9.14
C VAL A 119 -3.94 0.04 9.52
N LEU A 120 -3.96 -0.74 10.59
CA LEU A 120 -5.15 -1.50 10.99
C LEU A 120 -6.38 -0.64 11.27
N PRO A 121 -6.29 0.54 11.93
CA PRO A 121 -7.45 1.42 12.09
C PRO A 121 -8.03 1.90 10.76
N ILE A 122 -7.18 2.31 9.82
CA ILE A 122 -7.63 2.78 8.50
C ILE A 122 -8.23 1.64 7.68
N LEU A 123 -7.65 0.44 7.73
CA LEU A 123 -8.23 -0.74 7.07
C LEU A 123 -9.62 -1.06 7.60
N LYS A 124 -9.85 -0.96 8.91
CA LYS A 124 -11.19 -1.16 9.49
C LYS A 124 -12.20 -0.14 8.95
N GLU A 125 -11.80 1.12 8.81
CA GLU A 125 -12.66 2.15 8.23
C GLU A 125 -12.95 1.87 6.74
N ILE A 126 -11.94 1.45 5.96
CA ILE A 126 -12.10 1.07 4.56
C ILE A 126 -13.07 -0.11 4.42
N TYR A 127 -12.88 -1.18 5.18
CA TYR A 127 -13.76 -2.35 5.14
C TYR A 127 -15.18 -2.09 5.64
N ALA A 128 -15.37 -1.10 6.51
CA ALA A 128 -16.71 -0.65 6.90
C ALA A 128 -17.45 0.06 5.75
N ILE A 129 -16.71 0.66 4.80
CA ILE A 129 -17.27 1.33 3.61
C ILE A 129 -17.45 0.33 2.46
N ASN A 130 -16.45 -0.50 2.22
CA ASN A 130 -16.44 -1.50 1.14
C ASN A 130 -15.78 -2.80 1.62
N PRO A 131 -16.58 -3.81 2.02
CA PRO A 131 -16.07 -5.09 2.51
C PRO A 131 -15.43 -5.96 1.41
N ASP A 132 -15.66 -5.65 0.13
CA ASP A 132 -15.18 -6.43 -1.01
C ASP A 132 -13.79 -5.98 -1.50
N VAL A 133 -13.17 -5.01 -0.85
CA VAL A 133 -11.81 -4.56 -1.18
C VAL A 133 -10.82 -5.71 -1.03
N LYS A 134 -10.10 -6.00 -2.10
CA LYS A 134 -9.04 -7.01 -2.12
C LYS A 134 -7.70 -6.40 -1.71
N ILE A 135 -6.90 -7.14 -0.96
CA ILE A 135 -5.55 -6.73 -0.54
C ILE A 135 -4.51 -7.47 -1.35
N ILE A 136 -3.54 -6.73 -1.87
CA ILE A 136 -2.30 -7.26 -2.43
C ILE A 136 -1.19 -7.02 -1.41
N GLY A 137 -0.76 -8.06 -0.72
CA GLY A 137 0.42 -8.02 0.16
C GLY A 137 1.71 -8.04 -0.68
N SER A 138 2.61 -7.10 -0.43
CA SER A 138 3.86 -7.00 -1.17
C SER A 138 5.02 -6.76 -0.19
N PRO A 139 5.93 -7.73 -0.02
CA PRO A 139 7.10 -7.54 0.82
C PRO A 139 8.02 -6.50 0.20
N TRP A 140 8.55 -5.61 1.03
CA TRP A 140 9.58 -4.67 0.59
C TRP A 140 10.96 -5.32 0.62
N THR A 141 11.20 -6.13 1.63
CA THR A 141 12.41 -6.92 1.82
C THR A 141 12.15 -8.09 2.77
N ALA A 142 12.95 -9.15 2.66
CA ALA A 142 12.97 -10.18 3.67
C ALA A 142 13.65 -9.70 4.96
N PRO A 143 13.38 -10.31 6.13
CA PRO A 143 14.12 -10.08 7.35
C PRO A 143 15.63 -10.19 7.13
N ARG A 144 16.41 -9.34 7.81
CA ARG A 144 17.88 -9.27 7.61
C ARG A 144 18.58 -10.61 7.86
N TRP A 145 18.15 -11.34 8.88
CA TRP A 145 18.71 -12.64 9.22
C TRP A 145 18.48 -13.73 8.17
N MET A 146 17.45 -13.54 7.33
CA MET A 146 17.18 -14.43 6.21
C MET A 146 17.98 -14.10 4.94
N LYS A 147 18.84 -13.08 4.96
CA LYS A 147 19.54 -12.61 3.76
C LYS A 147 21.03 -12.88 3.80
N LEU A 148 21.60 -13.08 2.61
CA LEU A 148 23.03 -13.15 2.34
C LEU A 148 23.44 -11.93 1.53
N ASP A 149 24.65 -11.42 1.80
CA ASP A 149 25.28 -10.44 0.93
C ASP A 149 25.71 -11.05 -0.38
N ALA A 150 25.48 -10.36 -1.48
CA ALA A 150 25.95 -10.76 -2.79
C ALA A 150 27.46 -10.58 -2.88
N GLY A 151 28.22 -11.58 -2.40
CA GLY A 151 29.67 -11.62 -2.48
C GLY A 151 30.45 -11.15 -1.23
N LEU A 152 29.77 -10.73 -0.16
CA LEU A 152 30.39 -10.43 1.13
C LEU A 152 30.13 -11.58 2.12
N LYS A 153 31.10 -11.85 2.99
CA LYS A 153 30.95 -12.84 4.05
C LYS A 153 30.22 -12.23 5.24
N GLY A 154 29.10 -12.81 5.63
CA GLY A 154 28.33 -12.42 6.81
C GLY A 154 26.88 -11.98 6.53
N PRO A 155 26.11 -11.66 7.58
CA PRO A 155 24.75 -11.20 7.43
C PRO A 155 24.69 -9.83 6.75
N HIS A 156 23.71 -9.64 5.88
CA HIS A 156 23.54 -8.39 5.16
C HIS A 156 23.04 -7.27 6.06
N ASN A 157 23.79 -6.18 6.13
CA ASN A 157 23.46 -5.02 6.98
C ASN A 157 22.54 -3.99 6.32
N SER A 158 22.32 -4.07 5.01
CA SER A 158 21.43 -3.14 4.30
C SER A 158 19.98 -3.51 4.51
N TRP A 159 19.12 -2.51 4.67
CA TRP A 159 17.69 -2.70 4.81
C TRP A 159 17.07 -3.42 3.60
N THR A 160 17.33 -2.95 2.39
CA THR A 160 16.67 -3.45 1.17
C THR A 160 17.56 -4.32 0.26
N GLY A 161 18.85 -4.37 0.50
CA GLY A 161 19.77 -5.14 -0.34
C GLY A 161 19.88 -6.62 0.06
N GLY A 162 20.82 -7.32 -0.57
CA GLY A 162 21.09 -8.73 -0.34
C GLY A 162 20.19 -9.66 -1.13
N ARG A 163 20.39 -10.95 -0.95
CA ARG A 163 19.58 -12.02 -1.54
C ARG A 163 19.08 -12.95 -0.46
N LEU A 164 17.93 -13.55 -0.67
CA LEU A 164 17.39 -14.53 0.26
C LEU A 164 18.34 -15.73 0.36
N ASN A 165 18.64 -16.14 1.60
CA ASN A 165 19.41 -17.33 1.89
C ASN A 165 18.56 -18.58 1.56
N PRO A 166 19.03 -19.50 0.71
CA PRO A 166 18.30 -20.73 0.42
C PRO A 166 17.92 -21.55 1.66
N ALA A 167 18.74 -21.51 2.72
CA ALA A 167 18.41 -22.18 3.98
C ALA A 167 17.17 -21.60 4.68
N CYS A 168 16.77 -20.36 4.35
CA CYS A 168 15.62 -19.66 4.94
C CYS A 168 14.37 -19.66 4.03
N TYR A 169 14.36 -20.42 2.93
CA TYR A 169 13.20 -20.43 2.02
C TYR A 169 11.93 -20.90 2.71
N ARG A 170 12.03 -21.89 3.60
CA ARG A 170 10.89 -22.37 4.37
C ARG A 170 10.39 -21.31 5.36
N ASP A 171 11.30 -20.72 6.12
CA ASP A 171 10.94 -19.68 7.09
C ASP A 171 10.30 -18.47 6.40
N TYR A 172 10.79 -18.12 5.21
CA TYR A 172 10.22 -17.01 4.45
C TYR A 172 8.85 -17.35 3.84
N ALA A 173 8.61 -18.59 3.47
CA ALA A 173 7.27 -19.06 3.08
C ALA A 173 6.31 -19.02 4.29
N ASP A 174 6.74 -19.49 5.46
CA ASP A 174 5.97 -19.44 6.70
C ASP A 174 5.68 -17.99 7.13
N TYR A 175 6.60 -17.06 6.87
CA TYR A 175 6.41 -15.62 7.09
C TYR A 175 5.19 -15.09 6.34
N PHE A 176 5.00 -15.46 5.07
CA PHE A 176 3.82 -15.05 4.30
C PHE A 176 2.55 -15.72 4.81
N VAL A 177 2.60 -17.01 5.14
CA VAL A 177 1.44 -17.73 5.69
C VAL A 177 0.96 -17.10 7.00
N LYS A 178 1.89 -16.66 7.86
CA LYS A 178 1.54 -15.98 9.11
C LYS A 178 1.03 -14.56 8.92
N TRP A 179 1.40 -13.90 7.82
CA TRP A 179 0.96 -12.54 7.53
C TRP A 179 -0.48 -12.50 6.99
N ILE A 180 -0.90 -13.51 6.21
CA ILE A 180 -2.26 -13.65 5.67
C ILE A 180 -3.26 -13.98 6.78
#